data_0c05382181bfb4dcb2de9cec9404886b
#
_entry.id   0c05382181bfb4dcb2de9cec9404886b
#
_cell.length_a   1.000
_cell.length_b   1.000
_cell.length_c   1.000
_cell.angle_alpha   90.00
_cell.angle_beta   90.00
_cell.angle_gamma   90.00
#
_symmetry.space_group_name_H-M   'P 1'
#
loop_
_entity.id
_entity.type
_entity.pdbx_description
1 polymer ?
#
loop_
_entity_poly.entity_id
_entity_poly.type
_entity_poly.pdbx_seq_one_letter_code
_entity_poly.pdbx_strand_id
1 'polypeptide(L)'
;PSVTLDDIKRFRQLGSKAPGHPEYHLVSGVETTTGPLGQGIATSVGMAIARKWLASRYNRPGFDLFDYNIYAICGDGDLMEGISSEAASLAGHLELDDLCWIYDNNHITIDGNTRITFTEDIAVRFLGYGWNVLRVGDANDLERIGHALDVFRLTKGRPTLIVLAEYKPPVYGSDGLALVTSSVRRFPPDCLDPKIHHNN
;
A
#
# COMPACT_ATOMS: atom_id res chain seq x y z
N PRO A 1 9.49 19.62 -4.06
CA PRO A 1 9.64 18.16 -3.95
C PRO A 1 11.12 17.79 -4.02
N SER A 2 11.54 16.78 -3.25
CA SER A 2 12.92 16.29 -3.24
C SER A 2 13.28 15.48 -4.48
N VAL A 3 12.27 15.00 -5.22
CA VAL A 3 12.38 14.33 -6.51
C VAL A 3 11.69 15.15 -7.57
N THR A 4 12.37 15.40 -8.68
CA THR A 4 11.87 16.15 -9.83
C THR A 4 11.43 15.20 -10.94
N LEU A 5 10.72 15.73 -11.94
CA LEU A 5 10.37 14.98 -13.14
C LEU A 5 11.62 14.46 -13.89
N ASP A 6 12.70 15.23 -13.89
CA ASP A 6 13.96 14.82 -14.54
C ASP A 6 14.67 13.71 -13.75
N ASP A 7 14.53 13.65 -12.44
CA ASP A 7 14.97 12.52 -11.63
C ASP A 7 14.18 11.24 -12.00
N ILE A 8 12.86 11.36 -12.17
CA ILE A 8 12.00 10.24 -12.58
C ILE A 8 12.35 9.75 -14.00
N LYS A 9 12.62 10.65 -14.95
CA LYS A 9 13.08 10.28 -16.30
C LYS A 9 14.40 9.49 -16.29
N ARG A 10 15.20 9.65 -15.24
CA ARG A 10 16.44 8.90 -15.04
C ARG A 10 16.26 7.69 -14.11
N PHE A 11 15.06 7.13 -14.06
CA PHE A 11 14.75 5.95 -13.26
C PHE A 11 15.75 4.81 -13.54
N ARG A 12 16.28 4.20 -12.49
CA ARG A 12 17.27 3.11 -12.52
C ARG A 12 18.62 3.45 -13.18
N GLN A 13 18.90 4.70 -13.46
CA GLN A 13 20.22 5.12 -13.95
C GLN A 13 21.18 5.31 -12.78
N LEU A 14 22.47 5.00 -13.01
CA LEU A 14 23.51 5.18 -11.99
C LEU A 14 23.54 6.63 -11.49
N GLY A 15 23.54 6.81 -10.17
CA GLY A 15 23.53 8.14 -9.53
C GLY A 15 22.22 8.90 -9.58
N SER A 16 21.14 8.29 -10.09
CA SER A 16 19.80 8.89 -10.06
C SER A 16 19.22 8.87 -8.65
N LYS A 17 18.42 9.90 -8.30
CA LYS A 17 17.57 9.92 -7.10
C LYS A 17 16.34 9.00 -7.20
N ALA A 18 16.10 8.41 -8.37
CA ALA A 18 15.04 7.44 -8.61
C ALA A 18 15.65 6.05 -8.89
N PRO A 19 16.17 5.35 -7.88
CA PRO A 19 16.72 4.01 -8.01
C PRO A 19 15.61 2.98 -8.27
N GLY A 20 15.97 1.74 -8.62
CA GLY A 20 15.01 0.66 -8.85
C GLY A 20 14.25 0.23 -7.59
N HIS A 21 14.82 0.48 -6.42
CA HIS A 21 14.24 0.26 -5.10
C HIS A 21 14.47 1.48 -4.22
N PRO A 22 13.55 1.84 -3.30
CA PRO A 22 13.77 2.93 -2.37
C PRO A 22 15.06 2.73 -1.55
N GLU A 23 15.80 3.80 -1.38
CA GLU A 23 17.08 3.83 -0.66
C GLU A 23 17.02 4.83 0.48
N TYR A 24 17.24 4.36 1.70
CA TYR A 24 17.29 5.23 2.88
C TYR A 24 18.38 6.30 2.73
N HIS A 25 18.09 7.52 3.11
CA HIS A 25 18.91 8.73 2.93
C HIS A 25 19.07 9.26 1.50
N LEU A 26 18.70 8.53 0.46
CA LEU A 26 18.84 9.03 -0.91
C LEU A 26 17.79 10.11 -1.24
N VAL A 27 16.60 9.95 -0.72
CA VAL A 27 15.46 10.88 -0.90
C VAL A 27 14.77 11.12 0.43
N SER A 28 14.42 12.38 0.71
CA SER A 28 13.62 12.75 1.88
C SER A 28 12.25 12.07 1.84
N GLY A 29 11.83 11.47 2.94
CA GLY A 29 10.58 10.72 3.07
C GLY A 29 10.71 9.23 2.76
N VAL A 30 11.93 8.73 2.49
CA VAL A 30 12.24 7.30 2.43
C VAL A 30 12.86 6.88 3.77
N GLU A 31 12.07 6.19 4.59
CA GLU A 31 12.44 5.85 5.98
C GLU A 31 13.20 4.51 6.09
N THR A 32 13.20 3.70 5.02
CA THR A 32 13.93 2.42 5.00
C THR A 32 14.28 2.02 3.57
N THR A 33 15.38 1.29 3.42
CA THR A 33 15.75 0.65 2.15
C THR A 33 14.93 -0.62 1.98
N THR A 34 14.31 -0.79 0.81
CA THR A 34 13.56 -1.97 0.42
C THR A 34 14.12 -2.58 -0.86
N GLY A 35 13.62 -3.73 -1.27
CA GLY A 35 14.06 -4.50 -2.44
C GLY A 35 13.62 -5.94 -2.32
N PRO A 36 14.03 -6.68 -1.26
CA PRO A 36 13.47 -8.00 -0.96
C PRO A 36 11.97 -7.89 -0.68
N LEU A 37 11.17 -8.70 -1.37
CA LEU A 37 9.70 -8.68 -1.26
C LEU A 37 9.23 -8.94 0.18
N GLY A 38 8.19 -8.24 0.60
CA GLY A 38 7.57 -8.35 1.93
C GLY A 38 8.32 -7.61 3.05
N GLN A 39 9.59 -7.25 2.87
CA GLN A 39 10.41 -6.63 3.93
C GLN A 39 9.90 -5.24 4.33
N GLY A 40 9.55 -4.40 3.36
CA GLY A 40 9.08 -3.04 3.63
C GLY A 40 7.78 -3.02 4.45
N ILE A 41 6.82 -3.83 4.05
CA ILE A 41 5.54 -3.91 4.78
C ILE A 41 5.69 -4.54 6.17
N ALA A 42 6.53 -5.57 6.33
CA ALA A 42 6.82 -6.13 7.64
C ALA A 42 7.53 -5.12 8.56
N THR A 43 8.50 -4.35 8.02
CA THR A 43 9.17 -3.26 8.75
C THR A 43 8.18 -2.18 9.19
N SER A 44 7.19 -1.85 8.35
CA SER A 44 6.16 -0.85 8.69
C SER A 44 5.31 -1.25 9.90
N VAL A 45 5.08 -2.54 10.11
CA VAL A 45 4.42 -3.06 11.33
C VAL A 45 5.29 -2.81 12.55
N GLY A 46 6.60 -3.06 12.46
CA GLY A 46 7.55 -2.71 13.53
C GLY A 46 7.57 -1.22 13.86
N MET A 47 7.51 -0.36 12.84
CA MET A 47 7.43 1.10 13.02
C MET A 47 6.12 1.50 13.73
N ALA A 48 4.98 0.88 13.39
CA ALA A 48 3.69 1.15 14.03
C ALA A 48 3.67 0.70 15.49
N ILE A 49 4.27 -0.45 15.81
CA ILE A 49 4.46 -0.91 17.20
C ILE A 49 5.31 0.09 17.98
N ALA A 50 6.45 0.51 17.40
CA ALA A 50 7.34 1.48 18.02
C ALA A 50 6.62 2.82 18.27
N ARG A 51 5.86 3.31 17.28
CA ARG A 51 5.05 4.54 17.43
C ARG A 51 4.06 4.42 18.59
N LYS A 52 3.28 3.34 18.67
CA LYS A 52 2.33 3.13 19.79
C LYS A 52 3.04 3.09 21.14
N TRP A 53 4.16 2.40 21.21
CA TRP A 53 4.94 2.34 22.45
C TRP A 53 5.49 3.72 22.85
N LEU A 54 6.09 4.47 21.92
CA LEU A 54 6.60 5.82 22.16
C LEU A 54 5.48 6.78 22.57
N ALA A 55 4.33 6.74 21.90
CA ALA A 55 3.17 7.54 22.23
C ALA A 55 2.69 7.26 23.66
N SER A 56 2.57 6.00 24.04
CA SER A 56 2.15 5.61 25.40
C SER A 56 3.13 6.09 26.49
N ARG A 57 4.42 6.19 26.14
CA ARG A 57 5.49 6.58 27.08
C ARG A 57 5.63 8.10 27.22
N TYR A 58 5.52 8.83 26.11
CA TYR A 58 5.94 10.23 26.04
C TYR A 58 4.82 11.23 25.79
N ASN A 59 3.73 10.84 25.13
CA ASN A 59 2.60 11.75 24.93
C ASN A 59 1.95 12.15 26.26
N ARG A 60 1.45 13.38 26.33
CA ARG A 60 0.76 13.94 27.49
C ARG A 60 -0.49 14.68 27.03
N PRO A 61 -1.48 14.87 27.87
CA PRO A 61 -2.65 15.67 27.54
C PRO A 61 -2.26 17.06 27.01
N GLY A 62 -2.67 17.34 25.77
CA GLY A 62 -2.34 18.60 25.07
C GLY A 62 -0.93 18.65 24.46
N PHE A 63 -0.17 17.55 24.48
CA PHE A 63 1.15 17.47 23.90
C PHE A 63 1.40 16.06 23.29
N ASP A 64 1.05 15.89 22.02
CA ASP A 64 1.19 14.65 21.27
C ASP A 64 2.47 14.69 20.44
N LEU A 65 3.56 14.19 21.01
CA LEU A 65 4.88 14.16 20.35
C LEU A 65 4.96 13.05 19.29
N PHE A 66 4.31 11.90 19.55
CA PHE A 66 4.29 10.75 18.66
C PHE A 66 2.86 10.55 18.14
N ASP A 67 2.47 11.40 17.17
CA ASP A 67 1.18 11.35 16.47
C ASP A 67 1.42 11.43 14.96
N TYR A 68 1.92 10.33 14.39
CA TYR A 68 2.18 10.19 12.95
C TYR A 68 1.64 8.88 12.43
N ASN A 69 1.32 8.84 11.16
CA ASN A 69 0.87 7.64 10.45
C ASN A 69 2.03 6.99 9.70
N ILE A 70 1.96 5.68 9.55
CA ILE A 70 2.90 4.87 8.80
C ILE A 70 2.22 4.40 7.50
N TYR A 71 2.88 4.63 6.38
CA TYR A 71 2.42 4.21 5.06
C TYR A 71 3.43 3.26 4.44
N ALA A 72 2.94 2.18 3.83
CA ALA A 72 3.75 1.30 3.02
C ALA A 72 3.02 0.98 1.70
N ILE A 73 3.77 0.94 0.60
CA ILE A 73 3.24 0.54 -0.71
C ILE A 73 3.75 -0.88 -0.96
N CYS A 74 2.85 -1.75 -1.43
CA CYS A 74 3.17 -3.14 -1.75
C CYS A 74 2.47 -3.58 -3.03
N GLY A 75 3.05 -4.55 -3.72
CA GLY A 75 2.47 -5.20 -4.88
C GLY A 75 2.05 -6.65 -4.60
N ASP A 76 1.58 -7.32 -5.65
CA ASP A 76 1.19 -8.74 -5.59
C ASP A 76 2.34 -9.61 -5.03
N GLY A 77 3.56 -9.41 -5.51
CA GLY A 77 4.73 -10.17 -5.07
C GLY A 77 5.01 -10.03 -3.58
N ASP A 78 4.85 -8.84 -3.01
CA ASP A 78 5.02 -8.63 -1.57
C ASP A 78 3.99 -9.42 -0.76
N LEU A 79 2.74 -9.47 -1.23
CA LEU A 79 1.65 -10.16 -0.52
C LEU A 79 1.68 -11.68 -0.70
N MET A 80 2.50 -12.21 -1.62
CA MET A 80 2.79 -13.63 -1.77
C MET A 80 3.81 -14.14 -0.74
N GLU A 81 4.62 -13.26 -0.18
CA GLU A 81 5.62 -13.63 0.83
C GLU A 81 4.97 -14.00 2.18
N GLY A 82 5.47 -15.07 2.81
CA GLY A 82 4.95 -15.55 4.09
C GLY A 82 4.99 -14.50 5.20
N ILE A 83 6.08 -13.71 5.26
CA ILE A 83 6.24 -12.63 6.24
C ILE A 83 5.13 -11.58 6.15
N SER A 84 4.58 -11.35 4.97
CA SER A 84 3.48 -10.39 4.77
C SER A 84 2.21 -10.83 5.50
N SER A 85 1.91 -12.12 5.46
CA SER A 85 0.77 -12.71 6.17
C SER A 85 0.95 -12.67 7.68
N GLU A 86 2.13 -13.01 8.16
CA GLU A 86 2.47 -12.98 9.59
C GLU A 86 2.41 -11.55 10.14
N ALA A 87 3.02 -10.60 9.43
CA ALA A 87 3.01 -9.19 9.80
C ALA A 87 1.59 -8.60 9.78
N ALA A 88 0.79 -8.91 8.75
CA ALA A 88 -0.59 -8.44 8.64
C ALA A 88 -1.47 -8.98 9.79
N SER A 89 -1.33 -10.26 10.12
CA SER A 89 -2.04 -10.88 11.25
C SER A 89 -1.68 -10.21 12.57
N LEU A 90 -0.39 -9.97 12.81
CA LEU A 90 0.09 -9.28 14.01
C LEU A 90 -0.43 -7.84 14.08
N ALA A 91 -0.41 -7.11 12.96
CA ALA A 91 -0.90 -5.73 12.91
C ALA A 91 -2.39 -5.63 13.23
N GLY A 92 -3.22 -6.55 12.72
CA GLY A 92 -4.64 -6.63 13.05
C GLY A 92 -4.86 -6.96 14.52
N HIS A 93 -4.13 -7.97 15.05
CA HIS A 93 -4.21 -8.35 16.47
C HIS A 93 -3.86 -7.20 17.42
N LEU A 94 -2.85 -6.40 17.08
CA LEU A 94 -2.41 -5.26 17.88
C LEU A 94 -3.21 -3.98 17.61
N GLU A 95 -4.20 -4.04 16.72
CA GLU A 95 -5.07 -2.90 16.37
C GLU A 95 -4.24 -1.64 16.01
N LEU A 96 -3.28 -1.81 15.06
CA LEU A 96 -2.36 -0.73 14.68
C LEU A 96 -3.07 0.26 13.74
N ASP A 97 -3.90 1.13 14.28
CA ASP A 97 -4.78 2.04 13.55
C ASP A 97 -4.06 3.23 12.88
N ASP A 98 -2.78 3.40 13.12
CA ASP A 98 -1.88 4.35 12.48
C ASP A 98 -1.08 3.75 11.30
N LEU A 99 -1.38 2.49 10.93
CA LEU A 99 -0.75 1.78 9.83
C LEU A 99 -1.68 1.69 8.61
N CYS A 100 -1.19 2.14 7.46
CA CYS A 100 -1.86 2.04 6.17
C CYS A 100 -0.96 1.32 5.16
N TRP A 101 -1.43 0.20 4.61
CA TRP A 101 -0.83 -0.41 3.44
C TRP A 101 -1.61 -0.03 2.18
N ILE A 102 -0.90 0.37 1.13
CA ILE A 102 -1.44 0.71 -0.18
C ILE A 102 -1.00 -0.39 -1.13
N TYR A 103 -1.94 -1.22 -1.54
CA TYR A 103 -1.69 -2.39 -2.37
C TYR A 103 -1.99 -2.09 -3.82
N ASP A 104 -0.95 -2.14 -4.66
CA ASP A 104 -1.05 -2.09 -6.12
C ASP A 104 -1.47 -3.46 -6.65
N ASN A 105 -2.78 -3.60 -6.88
CA ASN A 105 -3.41 -4.82 -7.37
C ASN A 105 -3.42 -4.84 -8.90
N ASN A 106 -2.26 -5.02 -9.49
CA ASN A 106 -2.08 -5.01 -10.94
C ASN A 106 -2.06 -6.40 -11.58
N HIS A 107 -2.15 -7.47 -10.78
CA HIS A 107 -2.15 -8.88 -11.20
C HIS A 107 -0.92 -9.32 -11.97
N ILE A 108 0.23 -8.70 -11.73
CA ILE A 108 1.48 -9.03 -12.41
C ILE A 108 2.64 -9.14 -11.43
N THR A 109 3.53 -10.06 -11.70
CA THR A 109 4.87 -10.13 -11.11
C THR A 109 5.93 -9.93 -12.21
N ILE A 110 7.21 -10.02 -11.88
CA ILE A 110 8.31 -9.79 -12.83
C ILE A 110 8.11 -10.58 -14.11
N ASP A 111 7.74 -11.86 -14.02
CA ASP A 111 7.71 -12.79 -15.15
C ASP A 111 6.31 -13.05 -15.73
N GLY A 112 5.27 -12.47 -15.16
CA GLY A 112 3.95 -12.68 -15.71
C GLY A 112 2.77 -12.48 -14.78
N ASN A 113 1.63 -12.98 -15.24
CA ASN A 113 0.37 -12.81 -14.54
C ASN A 113 0.29 -13.68 -13.28
N THR A 114 -0.22 -13.11 -12.19
CA THR A 114 -0.35 -13.76 -10.88
C THR A 114 -1.24 -15.00 -10.90
N ARG A 115 -2.11 -15.19 -11.89
CA ARG A 115 -3.00 -16.37 -12.02
C ARG A 115 -2.28 -17.72 -11.93
N ILE A 116 -0.98 -17.74 -12.21
CA ILE A 116 -0.18 -18.96 -12.20
C ILE A 116 0.05 -19.45 -10.77
N THR A 117 0.18 -18.52 -9.81
CA THR A 117 0.63 -18.82 -8.45
C THR A 117 -0.18 -18.14 -7.34
N PHE A 118 -1.02 -17.15 -7.67
CA PHE A 118 -1.66 -16.29 -6.67
C PHE A 118 -3.09 -15.91 -7.11
N THR A 119 -4.08 -16.60 -6.55
CA THR A 119 -5.50 -16.48 -6.96
C THR A 119 -6.44 -16.18 -5.81
N GLU A 120 -5.91 -15.92 -4.62
CA GLU A 120 -6.70 -15.58 -3.44
C GLU A 120 -7.31 -14.19 -3.51
N ASP A 121 -8.43 -13.97 -2.83
CA ASP A 121 -9.00 -12.64 -2.62
C ASP A 121 -8.29 -11.96 -1.45
N ILE A 122 -7.41 -11.03 -1.76
CA ILE A 122 -6.62 -10.29 -0.79
C ILE A 122 -7.51 -9.49 0.17
N ALA A 123 -8.58 -8.88 -0.34
CA ALA A 123 -9.47 -8.12 0.52
C ALA A 123 -10.14 -8.99 1.58
N VAL A 124 -10.61 -10.18 1.19
CA VAL A 124 -11.21 -11.15 2.14
C VAL A 124 -10.16 -11.65 3.13
N ARG A 125 -8.93 -11.91 2.67
CA ARG A 125 -7.82 -12.29 3.57
C ARG A 125 -7.57 -11.24 4.64
N PHE A 126 -7.48 -9.96 4.27
CA PHE A 126 -7.22 -8.87 5.20
C PHE A 126 -8.41 -8.56 6.12
N LEU A 127 -9.64 -8.73 5.65
CA LEU A 127 -10.82 -8.69 6.53
C LEU A 127 -10.72 -9.77 7.62
N GLY A 128 -10.25 -10.97 7.26
CA GLY A 128 -10.00 -12.06 8.21
C GLY A 128 -8.90 -11.74 9.25
N TYR A 129 -7.94 -10.88 8.92
CA TYR A 129 -6.94 -10.36 9.87
C TYR A 129 -7.46 -9.20 10.73
N GLY A 130 -8.69 -8.74 10.54
CA GLY A 130 -9.27 -7.62 11.30
C GLY A 130 -8.91 -6.24 10.76
N TRP A 131 -8.42 -6.14 9.52
CA TRP A 131 -8.10 -4.87 8.88
C TRP A 131 -9.36 -4.17 8.35
N ASN A 132 -9.32 -2.84 8.30
CA ASN A 132 -10.20 -2.04 7.46
C ASN A 132 -9.71 -2.15 6.01
N VAL A 133 -10.60 -2.47 5.07
CA VAL A 133 -10.24 -2.67 3.66
C VAL A 133 -11.02 -1.69 2.79
N LEU A 134 -10.30 -0.82 2.08
CA LEU A 134 -10.86 0.15 1.15
C LEU A 134 -10.44 -0.23 -0.27
N ARG A 135 -11.34 -0.06 -1.25
CA ARG A 135 -11.06 -0.36 -2.65
C ARG A 135 -11.18 0.90 -3.50
N VAL A 136 -10.15 1.21 -4.26
CA VAL A 136 -10.12 2.28 -5.26
C VAL A 136 -10.03 1.64 -6.64
N GLY A 137 -11.06 1.82 -7.44
CA GLY A 137 -11.21 1.12 -8.73
C GLY A 137 -10.33 1.64 -9.87
N ASP A 138 -9.70 2.80 -9.69
CA ASP A 138 -8.73 3.37 -10.63
C ASP A 138 -7.59 4.02 -9.85
N ALA A 139 -6.39 3.48 -9.99
CA ALA A 139 -5.19 3.97 -9.32
C ALA A 139 -4.74 5.37 -9.82
N ASN A 140 -5.34 5.90 -10.88
CA ASN A 140 -5.10 7.26 -11.38
C ASN A 140 -6.14 8.29 -10.86
N ASP A 141 -7.18 7.83 -10.17
CA ASP A 141 -8.18 8.70 -9.56
C ASP A 141 -7.67 9.27 -8.23
N LEU A 142 -6.99 10.41 -8.30
CA LEU A 142 -6.38 11.08 -7.14
C LEU A 142 -7.43 11.53 -6.10
N GLU A 143 -8.64 11.85 -6.53
CA GLU A 143 -9.72 12.26 -5.62
C GLU A 143 -10.16 11.08 -4.74
N ARG A 144 -10.38 9.91 -5.35
CA ARG A 144 -10.73 8.69 -4.61
C ARG A 144 -9.60 8.18 -3.74
N ILE A 145 -8.36 8.28 -4.18
CA ILE A 145 -7.19 7.95 -3.35
C ILE A 145 -7.15 8.89 -2.14
N GLY A 146 -7.32 10.20 -2.36
CA GLY A 146 -7.39 11.19 -1.28
C GLY A 146 -8.48 10.85 -0.27
N HIS A 147 -9.68 10.54 -0.74
CA HIS A 147 -10.79 10.13 0.13
C HIS A 147 -10.47 8.85 0.93
N ALA A 148 -9.87 7.84 0.30
CA ALA A 148 -9.48 6.62 1.01
C ALA A 148 -8.44 6.89 2.12
N LEU A 149 -7.49 7.80 1.87
CA LEU A 149 -6.53 8.25 2.87
C LEU A 149 -7.19 9.02 4.02
N ASP A 150 -8.23 9.81 3.74
CA ASP A 150 -8.99 10.50 4.78
C ASP A 150 -9.81 9.51 5.64
N VAL A 151 -10.43 8.50 5.02
CA VAL A 151 -11.09 7.42 5.75
C VAL A 151 -10.10 6.66 6.63
N PHE A 152 -8.89 6.37 6.14
CA PHE A 152 -7.84 5.76 6.96
C PHE A 152 -7.54 6.60 8.21
N ARG A 153 -7.32 7.91 8.07
CA ARG A 153 -7.00 8.81 9.20
C ARG A 153 -8.10 8.86 10.26
N LEU A 154 -9.35 8.63 9.86
CA LEU A 154 -10.52 8.59 10.74
C LEU A 154 -10.77 7.21 11.34
N THR A 155 -10.23 6.15 10.75
CA THR A 155 -10.39 4.77 11.23
C THR A 155 -9.62 4.57 12.53
N LYS A 156 -10.26 3.96 13.53
CA LYS A 156 -9.64 3.64 14.83
C LYS A 156 -9.76 2.15 15.13
N GLY A 157 -8.78 1.66 15.91
CA GLY A 157 -8.76 0.29 16.41
C GLY A 157 -8.43 -0.78 15.38
N ARG A 158 -8.01 -0.41 14.16
CA ARG A 158 -7.59 -1.38 13.14
C ARG A 158 -6.69 -0.75 12.07
N PRO A 159 -5.70 -1.48 11.55
CA PRO A 159 -4.92 -1.03 10.39
C PRO A 159 -5.77 -0.99 9.13
N THR A 160 -5.34 -0.24 8.13
CA THR A 160 -6.08 -0.07 6.87
C THR A 160 -5.28 -0.60 5.68
N LEU A 161 -5.95 -1.38 4.81
CA LEU A 161 -5.48 -1.75 3.49
C LEU A 161 -6.27 -0.95 2.45
N ILE A 162 -5.58 -0.19 1.61
CA ILE A 162 -6.16 0.46 0.43
C ILE A 162 -5.76 -0.37 -0.79
N VAL A 163 -6.72 -1.02 -1.43
CA VAL A 163 -6.52 -1.80 -2.65
C VAL A 163 -6.70 -0.89 -3.85
N LEU A 164 -5.63 -0.63 -4.59
CA LEU A 164 -5.67 0.12 -5.84
C LEU A 164 -5.76 -0.85 -7.01
N ALA A 165 -6.80 -0.73 -7.82
CA ALA A 165 -6.89 -1.45 -9.08
C ALA A 165 -6.29 -0.59 -10.19
N GLU A 166 -5.28 -1.08 -10.89
CA GLU A 166 -4.70 -0.35 -12.01
C GLU A 166 -5.63 -0.41 -13.23
N TYR A 167 -6.12 0.75 -13.68
CA TYR A 167 -6.78 0.87 -14.98
C TYR A 167 -5.71 1.00 -16.06
N LYS A 168 -5.52 -0.05 -16.86
CA LYS A 168 -4.78 0.04 -18.11
C LYS A 168 -5.77 0.13 -19.25
N PRO A 169 -5.97 1.31 -19.88
CA PRO A 169 -6.71 1.36 -21.12
C PRO A 169 -6.01 0.48 -22.17
N PRO A 170 -6.73 -0.19 -23.06
CA PRO A 170 -6.12 -0.94 -24.15
C PRO A 170 -5.26 0.04 -24.98
N VAL A 171 -3.94 -0.18 -25.00
CA VAL A 171 -3.05 0.60 -25.84
C VAL A 171 -3.15 0.05 -27.26
N TYR A 172 -3.88 0.74 -28.09
CA TYR A 172 -3.80 0.54 -29.55
C TYR A 172 -2.60 1.30 -30.06
N GLY A 173 -1.43 0.68 -30.08
CA GLY A 173 -0.21 1.24 -30.65
C GLY A 173 0.21 0.43 -31.87
N SER A 174 0.40 1.09 -33.00
CA SER A 174 0.88 0.53 -34.26
C SER A 174 2.36 0.09 -34.24
N ASP A 175 3.04 0.22 -33.11
CA ASP A 175 4.51 0.25 -33.05
C ASP A 175 5.12 -0.92 -32.25
N GLY A 176 4.39 -1.99 -32.01
CA GLY A 176 4.96 -3.25 -31.54
C GLY A 176 5.63 -3.23 -30.16
N LEU A 177 5.53 -2.16 -29.38
CA LEU A 177 5.92 -2.18 -27.96
C LEU A 177 4.80 -2.83 -27.16
N ALA A 178 5.04 -4.04 -26.70
CA ALA A 178 4.17 -4.73 -25.75
C ALA A 178 4.23 -4.02 -24.39
N LEU A 179 3.41 -3.01 -24.22
CA LEU A 179 3.03 -2.55 -22.89
C LEU A 179 2.14 -3.63 -22.28
N VAL A 180 2.61 -4.25 -21.20
CA VAL A 180 1.86 -5.28 -20.49
C VAL A 180 0.60 -4.64 -19.91
N THR A 181 -0.54 -4.92 -20.50
CA THR A 181 -1.84 -4.46 -20.02
C THR A 181 -2.44 -5.53 -19.12
N SER A 182 -2.60 -5.24 -17.83
CA SER A 182 -3.43 -6.05 -16.96
C SER A 182 -4.91 -5.76 -17.24
N SER A 183 -5.73 -6.79 -17.30
CA SER A 183 -7.18 -6.63 -17.46
C SER A 183 -7.79 -6.17 -16.13
N VAL A 184 -8.36 -4.97 -16.12
CA VAL A 184 -9.08 -4.45 -14.97
C VAL A 184 -10.49 -5.03 -14.93
N ARG A 185 -10.86 -5.71 -13.86
CA ARG A 185 -12.28 -5.91 -13.53
C ARG A 185 -12.82 -4.58 -13.00
N ARG A 186 -13.82 -4.00 -13.66
CA ARG A 186 -14.58 -2.89 -13.10
C ARG A 186 -15.28 -3.37 -11.84
N PHE A 187 -14.94 -2.80 -10.71
CA PHE A 187 -15.76 -2.94 -9.52
C PHE A 187 -16.96 -1.98 -9.62
N PRO A 188 -18.16 -2.38 -9.14
CA PRO A 188 -19.29 -1.46 -9.07
C PRO A 188 -18.96 -0.23 -8.23
N PRO A 189 -19.51 0.94 -8.54
CA PRO A 189 -19.24 2.19 -7.82
C PRO A 189 -19.57 2.14 -6.32
N ASP A 190 -20.38 1.20 -5.91
CA ASP A 190 -20.96 1.07 -4.56
C ASP A 190 -19.99 0.48 -3.54
N CYS A 191 -18.79 0.03 -3.96
CA CYS A 191 -17.80 -0.57 -3.05
C CYS A 191 -17.11 0.44 -2.10
N LEU A 192 -17.43 1.73 -2.23
CA LEU A 192 -16.91 2.80 -1.37
C LEU A 192 -17.99 3.37 -0.44
N ASP A 193 -19.20 2.78 -0.36
CA ASP A 193 -20.22 3.23 0.58
C ASP A 193 -19.85 2.77 2.00
N PRO A 194 -19.53 3.71 2.92
CA PRO A 194 -19.23 3.38 4.30
C PRO A 194 -20.39 2.72 5.06
N LYS A 195 -21.60 2.69 4.49
CA LYS A 195 -22.77 2.05 5.09
C LYS A 195 -22.83 0.54 4.92
N ILE A 196 -21.98 -0.05 4.04
CA ILE A 196 -22.01 -1.51 3.79
C ILE A 196 -21.28 -2.30 4.89
N HIS A 197 -20.50 -1.66 5.75
CA HIS A 197 -19.68 -2.34 6.78
C HIS A 197 -20.25 -2.29 8.20
N HIS A 198 -21.50 -1.87 8.40
CA HIS A 198 -22.10 -1.77 9.74
C HIS A 198 -23.16 -2.83 10.05
N ASN A 199 -23.31 -3.87 9.24
CA ASN A 199 -24.19 -4.99 9.57
C ASN A 199 -23.39 -6.29 9.55
N ASN A 200 -22.76 -6.60 10.64
CA ASN A 200 -22.72 -7.89 11.39
C ASN A 200 -21.73 -7.78 12.54
#